data_a33715b9f052fd98d0bd791277565d20
#
_entry.id   a33715b9f052fd98d0bd791277565d20
#
_cell.length_a   1.000
_cell.length_b   1.000
_cell.length_c   1.000
_cell.angle_alpha   90.00
_cell.angle_beta   90.00
_cell.angle_gamma   90.00
#
_symmetry.space_group_name_H-M   'P 1'
#
loop_
_entity.id
_entity.type
_entity.pdbx_description
1 polymer ?
#
loop_
_entity_poly.entity_id
_entity_poly.type
_entity_poly.pdbx_seq_one_letter_code
_entity_poly.pdbx_strand_id
1 'polypeptide(L)'
;MQFPSDFIEKYNNLLRDEAEDFFASFDQEAVSAYRTNPLKKQQKDFPDAIPETPWGHYGKISGKSADHATGLVYSQEPAAQMVAQVAAPSKGSRVLDLAAAPGGKSTHLLSYLDNTGLLVSNEINPKRSKILVENIERFGARNVIVTNTSADKLAKVFKNYFDTIVFDGPCSGEGMFRKDPDAIQYWHKEYPNELAQLQKDILSDGLKMLAPGGQLIYSTCTWSPEENEGVVAWILENNPDLELVAIPKLNGMSDGIDFPETARMYPHHFKGEGQFVAKFQDKRVPEQTRIKEGKSNLNKEQKQLWEDFAKKHLKTRLDGLLQVFGDNLYLLPKGLPDLSKVKIARNGLHLGVFKKKRFEPSFALGIALTSDEVVSSIELTQDQFAQYVSGNVVTLDQTHPNGWYQLLVDGNGFGFAKVVGNTVKNFYPKGLRFHL
;
A
#
# COMPACT_ATOMS: atom_id res chain seq x y z
N MET A 1 -23.59 -13.30 17.06
CA MET A 1 -23.24 -13.82 15.70
C MET A 1 -23.50 -15.31 15.64
N GLN A 2 -23.87 -15.90 14.48
CA GLN A 2 -24.13 -17.34 14.38
C GLN A 2 -23.00 -18.01 13.57
N PHE A 3 -22.26 -18.92 14.23
CA PHE A 3 -21.14 -19.64 13.61
C PHE A 3 -21.53 -21.09 13.26
N PRO A 4 -20.88 -21.68 12.25
CA PRO A 4 -20.98 -23.13 12.00
C PRO A 4 -20.54 -23.95 13.22
N SER A 5 -21.16 -25.12 13.43
CA SER A 5 -20.82 -26.01 14.56
C SER A 5 -19.33 -26.40 14.55
N ASP A 6 -18.79 -26.70 13.39
CA ASP A 6 -17.37 -27.07 13.23
C ASP A 6 -16.42 -25.93 13.60
N PHE A 7 -16.82 -24.67 13.35
CA PHE A 7 -16.06 -23.49 13.77
C PHE A 7 -16.04 -23.36 15.29
N ILE A 8 -17.22 -23.52 15.92
CA ILE A 8 -17.35 -23.47 17.39
C ILE A 8 -16.51 -24.58 18.04
N GLU A 9 -16.59 -25.80 17.52
CA GLU A 9 -15.81 -26.94 18.03
C GLU A 9 -14.31 -26.67 17.89
N LYS A 10 -13.86 -26.19 16.71
CA LYS A 10 -12.45 -25.86 16.44
C LYS A 10 -11.89 -24.89 17.47
N TYR A 11 -12.57 -23.78 17.70
CA TYR A 11 -12.05 -22.74 18.60
C TYR A 11 -12.24 -23.04 20.07
N ASN A 12 -13.24 -23.82 20.47
CA ASN A 12 -13.32 -24.36 21.83
C ASN A 12 -12.14 -25.29 22.14
N ASN A 13 -11.74 -26.13 21.19
CA ASN A 13 -10.61 -27.02 21.36
C ASN A 13 -9.27 -26.27 21.35
N LEU A 14 -9.14 -25.23 20.50
CA LEU A 14 -7.92 -24.47 20.32
C LEU A 14 -7.65 -23.53 21.51
N LEU A 15 -8.66 -22.79 21.95
CA LEU A 15 -8.54 -21.72 22.93
C LEU A 15 -8.92 -22.13 24.36
N ARG A 16 -9.59 -23.29 24.51
CA ARG A 16 -9.97 -23.85 25.83
C ARG A 16 -10.65 -22.81 26.73
N ASP A 17 -10.01 -22.45 27.84
CA ASP A 17 -10.55 -21.51 28.83
C ASP A 17 -10.77 -20.09 28.29
N GLU A 18 -10.09 -19.71 27.20
CA GLU A 18 -10.24 -18.41 26.55
C GLU A 18 -11.35 -18.38 25.47
N ALA A 19 -11.95 -19.54 25.14
CA ALA A 19 -12.93 -19.63 24.05
C ALA A 19 -14.18 -18.78 24.31
N GLU A 20 -14.65 -18.69 25.56
CA GLU A 20 -15.81 -17.87 25.93
C GLU A 20 -15.54 -16.38 25.63
N ASP A 21 -14.40 -15.85 26.06
CA ASP A 21 -14.00 -14.46 25.83
C ASP A 21 -13.79 -14.18 24.33
N PHE A 22 -13.19 -15.14 23.62
CA PHE A 22 -13.02 -15.06 22.17
C PHE A 22 -14.38 -14.92 21.46
N PHE A 23 -15.34 -15.80 21.73
CA PHE A 23 -16.67 -15.71 21.11
C PHE A 23 -17.43 -14.46 21.55
N ALA A 24 -17.33 -14.05 22.81
CA ALA A 24 -17.96 -12.83 23.31
C ALA A 24 -17.43 -11.56 22.60
N SER A 25 -16.19 -11.57 22.13
CA SER A 25 -15.61 -10.43 21.41
C SER A 25 -16.29 -10.12 20.08
N PHE A 26 -16.97 -11.09 19.48
CA PHE A 26 -17.71 -10.88 18.22
C PHE A 26 -19.03 -10.10 18.41
N ASP A 27 -19.51 -9.95 19.62
CA ASP A 27 -20.69 -9.13 19.93
C ASP A 27 -20.31 -7.65 20.18
N GLN A 28 -19.00 -7.33 20.18
CA GLN A 28 -18.49 -5.98 20.27
C GLN A 28 -18.42 -5.31 18.89
N GLU A 29 -18.43 -3.99 18.85
CA GLU A 29 -18.23 -3.23 17.62
C GLU A 29 -16.83 -3.49 17.05
N ALA A 30 -16.76 -3.61 15.72
CA ALA A 30 -15.49 -3.70 15.00
C ALA A 30 -14.62 -2.46 15.21
N VAL A 31 -13.34 -2.65 15.48
CA VAL A 31 -12.40 -1.57 15.72
C VAL A 31 -12.03 -0.87 14.43
N SER A 32 -12.23 0.45 14.41
CA SER A 32 -11.81 1.30 13.30
C SER A 32 -10.49 2.00 13.63
N ALA A 33 -9.63 2.12 12.64
CA ALA A 33 -8.37 2.83 12.76
C ALA A 33 -7.90 3.36 11.40
N TYR A 34 -6.91 4.22 11.43
CA TYR A 34 -6.29 4.81 10.26
C TYR A 34 -4.81 5.08 10.51
N ARG A 35 -4.07 5.34 9.45
CA ARG A 35 -2.68 5.80 9.52
C ARG A 35 -2.55 7.19 8.90
N THR A 36 -1.71 8.02 9.51
CA THR A 36 -1.23 9.26 8.88
C THR A 36 -0.14 8.93 7.86
N ASN A 37 0.01 9.78 6.85
CA ASN A 37 0.98 9.60 5.78
C ASN A 37 2.20 10.51 6.02
N PRO A 38 3.37 9.96 6.40
CA PRO A 38 4.56 10.75 6.68
C PRO A 38 5.17 11.42 5.43
N LEU A 39 4.75 11.02 4.22
CA LEU A 39 5.18 11.67 2.98
C LEU A 39 4.53 13.05 2.77
N LYS A 40 3.48 13.37 3.54
CA LYS A 40 2.81 14.68 3.50
C LYS A 40 3.48 15.63 4.48
N LYS A 41 3.76 16.84 4.01
CA LYS A 41 4.51 17.83 4.80
C LYS A 41 3.67 18.42 5.93
N GLN A 42 2.44 18.81 5.63
CA GLN A 42 1.54 19.38 6.62
C GLN A 42 0.83 18.26 7.37
N GLN A 43 1.25 18.07 8.61
CA GLN A 43 0.62 17.14 9.54
C GLN A 43 -0.34 17.90 10.44
N LYS A 44 -1.38 17.21 10.88
CA LYS A 44 -2.32 17.66 11.90
C LYS A 44 -2.10 16.84 13.17
N ASP A 45 -2.53 17.36 14.30
CA ASP A 45 -2.64 16.57 15.50
C ASP A 45 -3.85 15.65 15.37
N PHE A 46 -3.59 14.36 15.35
CA PHE A 46 -4.60 13.33 15.33
C PHE A 46 -4.70 12.68 16.71
N PRO A 47 -5.92 12.52 17.25
CA PRO A 47 -6.11 11.92 18.57
C PRO A 47 -5.90 10.41 18.54
N ASP A 48 -5.94 9.79 19.73
CA ASP A 48 -6.04 8.35 19.95
C ASP A 48 -4.97 7.53 19.21
N ALA A 49 -3.71 7.95 19.32
CA ALA A 49 -2.58 7.21 18.77
C ALA A 49 -2.57 5.76 19.30
N ILE A 50 -2.31 4.81 18.39
CA ILE A 50 -2.11 3.41 18.78
C ILE A 50 -0.71 3.29 19.41
N PRO A 51 -0.59 2.83 20.66
CA PRO A 51 0.69 2.73 21.33
C PRO A 51 1.72 1.94 20.50
N GLU A 52 2.95 2.41 20.48
CA GLU A 52 4.09 1.76 19.80
C GLU A 52 3.87 1.46 18.31
N THR A 53 2.88 2.13 17.68
CA THR A 53 2.55 1.95 16.27
C THR A 53 2.79 3.26 15.52
N PRO A 54 3.85 3.37 14.72
CA PRO A 54 4.11 4.57 13.95
C PRO A 54 2.91 4.93 13.06
N TRP A 55 2.51 6.21 13.11
CA TRP A 55 1.43 6.77 12.31
C TRP A 55 0.03 6.20 12.53
N GLY A 56 -0.14 5.21 13.42
CA GLY A 56 -1.41 4.55 13.70
C GLY A 56 -2.29 5.32 14.69
N HIS A 57 -3.59 5.44 14.40
CA HIS A 57 -4.58 6.07 15.27
C HIS A 57 -5.88 5.29 15.26
N TYR A 58 -6.53 5.19 16.43
CA TYR A 58 -7.90 4.67 16.49
C TYR A 58 -8.89 5.73 15.95
N GLY A 59 -9.99 5.29 15.38
CA GLY A 59 -11.07 6.15 14.91
C GLY A 59 -11.47 5.93 13.47
N LYS A 60 -12.55 6.59 13.08
CA LYS A 60 -13.11 6.52 11.71
C LYS A 60 -12.70 7.75 10.90
N ILE A 61 -12.41 7.55 9.62
CA ILE A 61 -12.17 8.62 8.67
C ILE A 61 -13.21 8.56 7.57
N SER A 62 -13.73 9.72 7.20
CA SER A 62 -14.59 9.84 6.03
C SER A 62 -13.77 9.76 4.74
N GLY A 63 -14.17 8.89 3.83
CA GLY A 63 -13.60 8.81 2.49
C GLY A 63 -13.84 10.08 1.63
N LYS A 64 -14.68 10.99 2.12
CA LYS A 64 -14.96 12.29 1.49
C LYS A 64 -14.23 13.47 2.15
N SER A 65 -13.46 13.25 3.21
CA SER A 65 -12.70 14.32 3.86
C SER A 65 -11.54 14.82 3.00
N ALA A 66 -11.13 16.06 3.23
CA ALA A 66 -9.93 16.62 2.61
C ALA A 66 -8.69 15.81 2.97
N ASP A 67 -8.56 15.34 4.21
CA ASP A 67 -7.44 14.51 4.66
C ASP A 67 -7.34 13.19 3.86
N HIS A 68 -8.49 12.56 3.58
CA HIS A 68 -8.52 11.37 2.73
C HIS A 68 -8.19 11.72 1.26
N ALA A 69 -8.78 12.77 0.71
CA ALA A 69 -8.61 13.15 -0.69
C ALA A 69 -7.19 13.60 -1.03
N THR A 70 -6.48 14.24 -0.09
CA THR A 70 -5.07 14.62 -0.23
C THR A 70 -4.10 13.48 0.05
N GLY A 71 -4.61 12.33 0.55
CA GLY A 71 -3.80 11.19 0.94
C GLY A 71 -3.01 11.39 2.24
N LEU A 72 -3.42 12.36 3.09
CA LEU A 72 -2.84 12.57 4.41
C LEU A 72 -3.14 11.41 5.36
N VAL A 73 -4.28 10.74 5.16
CA VAL A 73 -4.70 9.61 5.98
C VAL A 73 -5.13 8.41 5.11
N TYR A 74 -4.93 7.21 5.67
CA TYR A 74 -5.35 5.95 5.07
C TYR A 74 -6.06 5.07 6.11
N SER A 75 -7.32 4.70 5.86
CA SER A 75 -8.09 3.82 6.75
C SER A 75 -7.53 2.40 6.73
N GLN A 76 -7.10 1.90 7.87
CA GLN A 76 -6.61 0.54 8.04
C GLN A 76 -6.81 0.12 9.50
N GLU A 77 -7.39 -1.07 9.71
CA GLU A 77 -7.63 -1.58 11.06
C GLU A 77 -6.31 -1.91 11.78
N PRO A 78 -6.30 -1.92 13.14
CA PRO A 78 -5.05 -1.96 13.90
C PRO A 78 -4.20 -3.22 13.67
N ALA A 79 -4.80 -4.41 13.60
CA ALA A 79 -4.04 -5.64 13.43
C ALA A 79 -3.36 -5.71 12.05
N ALA A 80 -4.03 -5.24 10.99
CA ALA A 80 -3.44 -5.17 9.65
C ALA A 80 -2.27 -4.16 9.58
N GLN A 81 -2.23 -3.15 10.47
CA GLN A 81 -1.09 -2.23 10.56
C GLN A 81 0.18 -2.93 11.05
N MET A 82 0.05 -3.96 11.89
CA MET A 82 1.19 -4.70 12.46
C MET A 82 2.05 -5.38 11.39
N VAL A 83 1.47 -5.81 10.27
CA VAL A 83 2.19 -6.53 9.21
C VAL A 83 3.35 -5.71 8.64
N ALA A 84 3.08 -4.50 8.18
CA ALA A 84 4.14 -3.63 7.63
C ALA A 84 5.04 -3.06 8.74
N GLN A 85 4.55 -2.93 9.97
CA GLN A 85 5.35 -2.56 11.12
C GLN A 85 6.40 -3.64 11.45
N VAL A 86 6.04 -4.92 11.38
CA VAL A 86 6.98 -6.04 11.54
C VAL A 86 7.98 -6.08 10.39
N ALA A 87 7.55 -5.77 9.17
CA ALA A 87 8.43 -5.68 8.00
C ALA A 87 9.45 -4.55 8.15
N ALA A 88 9.01 -3.36 8.50
CA ALA A 88 9.78 -2.14 8.68
C ALA A 88 10.99 -2.04 7.72
N PRO A 89 10.77 -2.04 6.38
CA PRO A 89 11.87 -2.06 5.43
C PRO A 89 12.73 -0.81 5.57
N SER A 90 14.05 -0.98 5.47
CA SER A 90 14.98 0.12 5.50
C SER A 90 14.84 1.03 4.27
N LYS A 91 15.14 2.32 4.43
CA LYS A 91 15.21 3.25 3.29
C LYS A 91 16.20 2.72 2.24
N GLY A 92 15.83 2.84 0.98
CA GLY A 92 16.61 2.35 -0.15
C GLY A 92 16.38 0.87 -0.52
N SER A 93 15.61 0.12 0.28
CA SER A 93 15.32 -1.30 0.01
C SER A 93 14.43 -1.51 -1.21
N ARG A 94 14.56 -2.68 -1.81
CA ARG A 94 13.67 -3.22 -2.85
C ARG A 94 12.64 -4.11 -2.16
N VAL A 95 11.39 -3.73 -2.22
CA VAL A 95 10.29 -4.36 -1.49
C VAL A 95 9.26 -4.93 -2.46
N LEU A 96 8.75 -6.11 -2.18
CA LEU A 96 7.60 -6.71 -2.86
C LEU A 96 6.44 -6.85 -1.88
N ASP A 97 5.28 -6.34 -2.26
CA ASP A 97 3.98 -6.70 -1.68
C ASP A 97 3.27 -7.62 -2.67
N LEU A 98 3.26 -8.92 -2.38
CA LEU A 98 2.94 -9.97 -3.38
C LEU A 98 1.43 -10.11 -3.63
N ALA A 99 0.57 -9.73 -2.67
CA ALA A 99 -0.89 -9.77 -2.76
C ALA A 99 -1.49 -8.46 -2.20
N ALA A 100 -1.21 -7.34 -2.89
CA ALA A 100 -1.21 -6.01 -2.32
C ALA A 100 -2.58 -5.34 -2.14
N ALA A 101 -3.60 -5.71 -2.94
CA ALA A 101 -4.88 -5.00 -2.90
C ALA A 101 -5.63 -5.18 -1.57
N PRO A 102 -6.26 -4.13 -1.06
CA PRO A 102 -6.52 -2.82 -1.69
C PRO A 102 -5.40 -1.78 -1.54
N GLY A 103 -4.25 -2.08 -0.89
CA GLY A 103 -3.11 -1.18 -0.78
C GLY A 103 -2.74 -0.73 0.64
N GLY A 104 -3.39 -1.27 1.67
CA GLY A 104 -3.11 -0.91 3.07
C GLY A 104 -1.68 -1.24 3.48
N LYS A 105 -1.20 -2.46 3.19
CA LYS A 105 0.18 -2.86 3.47
C LYS A 105 1.16 -2.12 2.57
N SER A 106 0.89 -2.03 1.26
CA SER A 106 1.72 -1.28 0.30
C SER A 106 1.94 0.18 0.72
N THR A 107 0.89 0.92 1.06
CA THR A 107 1.01 2.32 1.50
C THR A 107 1.76 2.44 2.83
N HIS A 108 1.63 1.47 3.72
CA HIS A 108 2.39 1.44 4.96
C HIS A 108 3.89 1.15 4.74
N LEU A 109 4.22 0.21 3.85
CA LEU A 109 5.60 -0.04 3.43
C LEU A 109 6.23 1.20 2.78
N LEU A 110 5.47 1.95 1.96
CA LEU A 110 5.91 3.21 1.37
C LEU A 110 6.19 4.30 2.41
N SER A 111 5.51 4.28 3.56
CA SER A 111 5.81 5.17 4.68
C SER A 111 7.23 4.94 5.23
N TYR A 112 7.66 3.68 5.36
CA TYR A 112 9.02 3.34 5.79
C TYR A 112 10.07 3.67 4.73
N LEU A 113 9.77 3.45 3.46
CA LEU A 113 10.69 3.72 2.36
C LEU A 113 10.94 5.22 2.12
N ASP A 114 10.02 6.09 2.51
CA ASP A 114 10.16 7.56 2.42
C ASP A 114 10.63 8.03 1.04
N ASN A 115 9.94 7.58 -0.01
CA ASN A 115 10.28 7.84 -1.42
C ASN A 115 11.70 7.39 -1.85
N THR A 116 12.36 6.51 -1.09
CA THR A 116 13.64 5.89 -1.45
C THR A 116 13.45 4.42 -1.81
N GLY A 117 14.43 3.81 -2.47
CA GLY A 117 14.32 2.42 -2.90
C GLY A 117 13.18 2.19 -3.88
N LEU A 118 12.53 1.02 -3.78
CA LEU A 118 11.52 0.58 -4.74
C LEU A 118 10.48 -0.31 -4.05
N LEU A 119 9.21 -0.06 -4.30
CA LEU A 119 8.13 -1.00 -4.01
C LEU A 119 7.54 -1.56 -5.32
N VAL A 120 7.45 -2.88 -5.42
CA VAL A 120 6.59 -3.56 -6.39
C VAL A 120 5.35 -4.05 -5.65
N SER A 121 4.17 -3.51 -5.99
CA SER A 121 2.89 -3.94 -5.45
C SER A 121 2.18 -4.80 -6.48
N ASN A 122 1.99 -6.07 -6.18
CA ASN A 122 1.34 -7.00 -7.12
C ASN A 122 -0.07 -7.37 -6.68
N GLU A 123 -0.97 -7.45 -7.62
CA GLU A 123 -2.33 -7.98 -7.43
C GLU A 123 -2.78 -8.74 -8.66
N ILE A 124 -3.08 -10.03 -8.50
CA ILE A 124 -3.47 -10.90 -9.60
C ILE A 124 -4.86 -10.56 -10.18
N ASN A 125 -5.78 -10.09 -9.32
CA ASN A 125 -7.14 -9.75 -9.73
C ASN A 125 -7.17 -8.36 -10.40
N PRO A 126 -7.60 -8.25 -11.69
CA PRO A 126 -7.58 -6.98 -12.42
C PRO A 126 -8.52 -5.91 -11.84
N LYS A 127 -9.62 -6.29 -11.19
CA LYS A 127 -10.55 -5.34 -10.58
C LYS A 127 -9.93 -4.77 -9.29
N ARG A 128 -9.36 -5.63 -8.45
CA ARG A 128 -8.69 -5.22 -7.23
C ARG A 128 -7.42 -4.41 -7.51
N SER A 129 -6.68 -4.72 -8.59
CA SER A 129 -5.48 -3.96 -8.95
C SER A 129 -5.79 -2.50 -9.32
N LYS A 130 -7.00 -2.19 -9.85
CA LYS A 130 -7.44 -0.80 -10.09
C LYS A 130 -7.61 -0.03 -8.77
N ILE A 131 -8.23 -0.65 -7.77
CA ILE A 131 -8.39 -0.06 -6.43
C ILE A 131 -7.01 0.20 -5.79
N LEU A 132 -6.09 -0.76 -5.95
CA LEU A 132 -4.70 -0.61 -5.49
C LEU A 132 -4.01 0.60 -6.15
N VAL A 133 -4.14 0.75 -7.47
CA VAL A 133 -3.57 1.89 -8.21
C VAL A 133 -4.13 3.22 -7.68
N GLU A 134 -5.45 3.33 -7.50
CA GLU A 134 -6.10 4.53 -6.98
C GLU A 134 -5.60 4.90 -5.57
N ASN A 135 -5.46 3.90 -4.70
CA ASN A 135 -4.98 4.10 -3.33
C ASN A 135 -3.50 4.53 -3.29
N ILE A 136 -2.66 3.92 -4.11
CA ILE A 136 -1.23 4.30 -4.23
C ILE A 136 -1.09 5.71 -4.81
N GLU A 137 -1.88 6.04 -5.82
CA GLU A 137 -1.84 7.37 -6.44
C GLU A 137 -2.25 8.46 -5.43
N ARG A 138 -3.34 8.24 -4.70
CA ARG A 138 -3.79 9.14 -3.63
C ARG A 138 -2.76 9.28 -2.51
N PHE A 139 -2.06 8.20 -2.15
CA PHE A 139 -1.00 8.23 -1.15
C PHE A 139 0.17 9.13 -1.57
N GLY A 140 0.43 9.26 -2.87
CA GLY A 140 1.40 10.19 -3.45
C GLY A 140 2.85 9.71 -3.41
N ALA A 141 3.10 8.40 -3.28
CA ALA A 141 4.45 7.86 -3.37
C ALA A 141 4.98 7.84 -4.81
N ARG A 142 6.30 8.03 -4.95
CA ARG A 142 7.01 8.16 -6.25
C ARG A 142 7.74 6.90 -6.67
N ASN A 143 8.08 6.04 -5.72
CA ASN A 143 8.99 4.90 -5.85
C ASN A 143 8.28 3.56 -5.92
N VAL A 144 7.11 3.50 -6.58
CA VAL A 144 6.28 2.30 -6.62
C VAL A 144 5.74 2.03 -8.02
N ILE A 145 5.79 0.76 -8.43
CA ILE A 145 5.06 0.23 -9.58
C ILE A 145 3.96 -0.72 -9.10
N VAL A 146 2.88 -0.83 -9.88
CA VAL A 146 1.83 -1.83 -9.63
C VAL A 146 1.81 -2.82 -10.78
N THR A 147 1.94 -4.10 -10.44
CA THR A 147 1.86 -5.23 -11.38
C THR A 147 0.54 -5.97 -11.24
N ASN A 148 0.07 -6.56 -12.35
CA ASN A 148 -1.15 -7.38 -12.36
C ASN A 148 -0.83 -8.73 -13.01
N THR A 149 -0.13 -9.58 -12.26
CA THR A 149 0.38 -10.84 -12.79
C THR A 149 0.51 -11.90 -11.68
N SER A 150 0.73 -13.15 -12.07
CA SER A 150 0.93 -14.27 -11.13
C SER A 150 2.37 -14.31 -10.61
N ALA A 151 2.55 -14.95 -9.45
CA ALA A 151 3.85 -15.06 -8.77
C ALA A 151 4.91 -15.76 -9.64
N ASP A 152 4.53 -16.82 -10.39
CA ASP A 152 5.43 -17.54 -11.30
C ASP A 152 6.01 -16.66 -12.41
N LYS A 153 5.21 -15.72 -12.94
CA LYS A 153 5.67 -14.76 -13.96
C LYS A 153 6.57 -13.69 -13.38
N LEU A 154 6.25 -13.21 -12.16
CA LEU A 154 7.12 -12.27 -11.44
C LEU A 154 8.48 -12.92 -11.14
N ALA A 155 8.49 -14.16 -10.67
CA ALA A 155 9.70 -14.88 -10.30
C ALA A 155 10.69 -15.06 -11.47
N LYS A 156 10.19 -15.09 -12.73
CA LYS A 156 11.03 -15.14 -13.93
C LYS A 156 11.79 -13.83 -14.17
N VAL A 157 11.31 -12.72 -13.65
CA VAL A 157 11.88 -11.38 -13.85
C VAL A 157 12.68 -10.93 -12.63
N PHE A 158 12.22 -11.25 -11.42
CA PHE A 158 12.74 -10.72 -10.16
C PHE A 158 13.49 -11.77 -9.32
N LYS A 159 14.16 -12.74 -9.93
CA LYS A 159 14.91 -13.77 -9.20
C LYS A 159 15.97 -13.16 -8.26
N ASN A 160 15.98 -13.56 -6.97
CA ASN A 160 16.93 -13.08 -5.96
C ASN A 160 17.01 -11.54 -5.90
N TYR A 161 15.87 -10.87 -5.93
CA TYR A 161 15.85 -9.44 -6.18
C TYR A 161 15.43 -8.59 -4.96
N PHE A 162 14.39 -9.02 -4.21
CA PHE A 162 13.80 -8.21 -3.16
C PHE A 162 14.49 -8.40 -1.82
N ASP A 163 14.84 -7.28 -1.17
CA ASP A 163 15.39 -7.26 0.18
C ASP A 163 14.31 -7.54 1.24
N THR A 164 13.05 -7.25 0.91
CA THR A 164 11.88 -7.56 1.73
C THR A 164 10.73 -8.04 0.85
N ILE A 165 10.13 -9.17 1.22
CA ILE A 165 8.87 -9.65 0.63
C ILE A 165 7.81 -9.67 1.73
N VAL A 166 6.67 -9.05 1.46
CA VAL A 166 5.46 -9.17 2.27
C VAL A 166 4.44 -9.99 1.49
N PHE A 167 3.96 -11.05 2.10
CA PHE A 167 2.89 -11.87 1.57
C PHE A 167 1.76 -11.99 2.61
N ASP A 168 0.78 -11.10 2.47
CA ASP A 168 -0.51 -11.18 3.17
C ASP A 168 -1.46 -11.95 2.26
N GLY A 169 -1.44 -13.27 2.40
CA GLY A 169 -2.02 -14.20 1.43
C GLY A 169 -3.55 -14.24 1.46
N PRO A 170 -4.18 -14.73 0.38
CA PRO A 170 -5.58 -15.12 0.44
C PRO A 170 -5.74 -16.18 1.54
N CYS A 171 -6.70 -15.99 2.43
CA CYS A 171 -6.92 -16.83 3.59
C CYS A 171 -8.41 -17.02 3.88
N SER A 172 -8.76 -17.89 4.82
CA SER A 172 -10.14 -18.14 5.22
C SER A 172 -10.86 -16.92 5.80
N GLY A 173 -10.09 -15.89 6.20
CA GLY A 173 -10.63 -14.59 6.59
C GLY A 173 -11.37 -14.58 7.92
N GLU A 174 -11.19 -15.60 8.76
CA GLU A 174 -11.89 -15.76 10.04
C GLU A 174 -11.78 -14.52 10.92
N GLY A 175 -10.60 -13.87 10.92
CA GLY A 175 -10.33 -12.64 11.66
C GLY A 175 -11.11 -11.42 11.17
N MET A 176 -11.82 -11.52 10.06
CA MET A 176 -12.63 -10.43 9.51
C MET A 176 -14.14 -10.62 9.72
N PHE A 177 -14.57 -11.73 10.33
CA PHE A 177 -16.00 -12.05 10.48
C PHE A 177 -16.79 -10.98 11.24
N ARG A 178 -16.17 -10.28 12.18
CA ARG A 178 -16.80 -9.17 12.87
C ARG A 178 -17.08 -7.96 11.97
N LYS A 179 -16.23 -7.73 10.96
CA LYS A 179 -16.40 -6.66 9.94
C LYS A 179 -17.26 -7.08 8.75
N ASP A 180 -17.16 -8.34 8.39
CA ASP A 180 -17.88 -8.95 7.26
C ASP A 180 -18.55 -10.25 7.70
N PRO A 181 -19.68 -10.16 8.42
CA PRO A 181 -20.42 -11.35 8.90
C PRO A 181 -20.89 -12.28 7.78
N ASP A 182 -21.12 -11.74 6.58
CA ASP A 182 -21.56 -12.54 5.43
C ASP A 182 -20.49 -13.50 4.94
N ALA A 183 -19.23 -13.26 5.25
CA ALA A 183 -18.14 -14.16 4.92
C ALA A 183 -18.24 -15.52 5.64
N ILE A 184 -18.91 -15.59 6.79
CA ILE A 184 -19.10 -16.84 7.58
C ILE A 184 -19.81 -17.92 6.76
N GLN A 185 -20.75 -17.57 5.89
CA GLN A 185 -21.51 -18.52 5.06
C GLN A 185 -20.64 -19.34 4.10
N TYR A 186 -19.44 -18.85 3.77
CA TYR A 186 -18.51 -19.52 2.87
C TYR A 186 -17.52 -20.42 3.63
N TRP A 187 -17.45 -20.27 4.97
CA TRP A 187 -16.54 -21.06 5.80
C TRP A 187 -17.05 -22.48 5.96
N HIS A 188 -16.18 -23.45 5.80
CA HIS A 188 -16.39 -24.87 6.08
C HIS A 188 -15.09 -25.50 6.62
N LYS A 189 -15.19 -26.68 7.23
CA LYS A 189 -14.09 -27.30 7.98
C LYS A 189 -12.78 -27.44 7.19
N GLU A 190 -12.86 -27.77 5.89
CA GLU A 190 -11.68 -27.97 5.04
C GLU A 190 -11.19 -26.67 4.39
N TYR A 191 -11.95 -25.57 4.44
CA TYR A 191 -11.60 -24.31 3.79
C TYR A 191 -10.22 -23.76 4.18
N PRO A 192 -9.79 -23.80 5.48
CA PRO A 192 -8.44 -23.41 5.86
C PRO A 192 -7.34 -24.26 5.22
N ASN A 193 -7.56 -25.58 5.06
CA ASN A 193 -6.59 -26.46 4.40
C ASN A 193 -6.45 -26.16 2.91
N GLU A 194 -7.56 -25.86 2.23
CA GLU A 194 -7.55 -25.48 0.82
C GLU A 194 -6.76 -24.17 0.61
N LEU A 195 -6.96 -23.18 1.49
CA LEU A 195 -6.26 -21.91 1.41
C LEU A 195 -4.80 -22.03 1.83
N ALA A 196 -4.46 -22.86 2.81
CA ALA A 196 -3.08 -23.19 3.17
C ALA A 196 -2.31 -23.77 1.96
N GLN A 197 -2.93 -24.64 1.17
CA GLN A 197 -2.30 -25.17 -0.04
C GLN A 197 -2.08 -24.08 -1.09
N LEU A 198 -3.07 -23.21 -1.32
CA LEU A 198 -2.93 -22.08 -2.23
C LEU A 198 -1.80 -21.11 -1.79
N GLN A 199 -1.68 -20.87 -0.49
CA GLN A 199 -0.61 -20.01 0.06
C GLN A 199 0.78 -20.65 -0.18
N LYS A 200 0.93 -21.95 0.01
CA LYS A 200 2.17 -22.70 -0.27
C LYS A 200 2.54 -22.63 -1.75
N ASP A 201 1.56 -22.78 -2.64
CA ASP A 201 1.77 -22.71 -4.08
C ASP A 201 2.29 -21.32 -4.51
N ILE A 202 1.69 -20.25 -3.98
CA ILE A 202 2.13 -18.87 -4.27
C ILE A 202 3.52 -18.62 -3.67
N LEU A 203 3.78 -19.06 -2.44
CA LEU A 203 5.07 -18.91 -1.77
C LEU A 203 6.19 -19.68 -2.48
N SER A 204 5.91 -20.84 -3.09
CA SER A 204 6.89 -21.60 -3.86
C SER A 204 7.53 -20.76 -5.00
N ASP A 205 6.79 -19.86 -5.58
CA ASP A 205 7.29 -18.92 -6.57
C ASP A 205 7.77 -17.61 -5.92
N GLY A 206 7.06 -17.13 -4.91
CA GLY A 206 7.39 -15.90 -4.18
C GLY A 206 8.80 -15.92 -3.59
N LEU A 207 9.18 -17.01 -2.95
CA LEU A 207 10.49 -17.18 -2.30
C LEU A 207 11.67 -17.18 -3.28
N LYS A 208 11.46 -17.53 -4.56
CA LYS A 208 12.51 -17.42 -5.61
C LYS A 208 12.94 -15.97 -5.86
N MET A 209 12.11 -15.01 -5.43
CA MET A 209 12.36 -13.58 -5.61
C MET A 209 13.08 -12.94 -4.42
N LEU A 210 13.17 -13.65 -3.28
CA LEU A 210 13.88 -13.16 -2.10
C LEU A 210 15.38 -13.11 -2.35
N ALA A 211 15.97 -11.94 -2.16
CA ALA A 211 17.40 -11.76 -2.24
C ALA A 211 18.13 -12.47 -1.10
N PRO A 212 19.37 -12.96 -1.30
CA PRO A 212 20.19 -13.42 -0.19
C PRO A 212 20.33 -12.35 0.89
N GLY A 213 20.13 -12.73 2.16
CA GLY A 213 20.11 -11.78 3.29
C GLY A 213 18.83 -10.98 3.42
N GLY A 214 17.81 -11.22 2.60
CA GLY A 214 16.52 -10.55 2.67
C GLY A 214 15.58 -11.12 3.73
N GLN A 215 14.44 -10.48 3.93
CA GLN A 215 13.42 -10.91 4.89
C GLN A 215 12.08 -11.21 4.19
N LEU A 216 11.39 -12.26 4.66
CA LEU A 216 10.02 -12.57 4.30
C LEU A 216 9.10 -12.25 5.48
N ILE A 217 8.03 -11.52 5.24
CA ILE A 217 6.92 -11.35 6.18
C ILE A 217 5.73 -12.10 5.60
N TYR A 218 5.32 -13.15 6.29
CA TYR A 218 4.13 -13.92 6.00
C TYR A 218 3.01 -13.51 6.95
N SER A 219 1.83 -13.25 6.43
CA SER A 219 0.67 -12.91 7.25
C SER A 219 -0.64 -13.40 6.67
N THR A 220 -1.63 -13.55 7.53
CA THR A 220 -3.02 -13.88 7.20
C THR A 220 -3.96 -13.12 8.12
N CYS A 221 -5.19 -12.90 7.68
CA CYS A 221 -6.27 -12.40 8.54
C CYS A 221 -7.14 -13.54 9.07
N THR A 222 -6.52 -14.65 9.51
CA THR A 222 -7.20 -15.80 10.11
C THR A 222 -6.48 -16.27 11.36
N TRP A 223 -7.17 -17.06 12.19
CA TRP A 223 -6.55 -17.74 13.34
C TRP A 223 -6.32 -19.23 13.11
N SER A 224 -6.65 -19.74 11.94
CA SER A 224 -6.50 -21.15 11.58
C SER A 224 -5.04 -21.61 11.65
N PRO A 225 -4.68 -22.58 12.50
CA PRO A 225 -3.32 -23.10 12.55
C PRO A 225 -2.84 -23.71 11.23
N GLU A 226 -3.76 -24.25 10.42
CA GLU A 226 -3.48 -24.83 9.12
C GLU A 226 -2.87 -23.80 8.15
N GLU A 227 -3.39 -22.58 8.18
CA GLU A 227 -2.94 -21.45 7.33
C GLU A 227 -1.78 -20.67 7.97
N ASN A 228 -1.59 -20.77 9.25
CA ASN A 228 -0.60 -20.03 10.02
C ASN A 228 0.63 -20.91 10.30
N GLU A 229 0.66 -21.62 11.40
CA GLU A 229 1.79 -22.44 11.82
C GLU A 229 2.07 -23.59 10.84
N GLY A 230 1.03 -24.16 10.21
CA GLY A 230 1.19 -25.18 9.17
C GLY A 230 1.92 -24.67 7.92
N VAL A 231 1.72 -23.41 7.56
CA VAL A 231 2.48 -22.79 6.46
C VAL A 231 3.87 -22.36 6.92
N VAL A 232 4.02 -21.88 8.16
CA VAL A 232 5.34 -21.58 8.76
C VAL A 232 6.22 -22.83 8.78
N ALA A 233 5.71 -23.95 9.27
CA ALA A 233 6.42 -25.23 9.28
C ALA A 233 6.86 -25.63 7.86
N TRP A 234 5.94 -25.55 6.91
CA TRP A 234 6.23 -25.86 5.51
C TRP A 234 7.32 -24.93 4.91
N ILE A 235 7.32 -23.62 5.23
CA ILE A 235 8.36 -22.70 4.77
C ILE A 235 9.72 -23.17 5.29
N LEU A 236 9.85 -23.45 6.57
CA LEU A 236 11.11 -23.87 7.20
C LEU A 236 11.62 -25.22 6.66
N GLU A 237 10.72 -26.17 6.45
CA GLU A 237 11.07 -27.50 5.91
C GLU A 237 11.59 -27.44 4.47
N ASN A 238 11.01 -26.56 3.65
CA ASN A 238 11.34 -26.48 2.23
C ASN A 238 12.40 -25.41 1.89
N ASN A 239 12.77 -24.56 2.85
CA ASN A 239 13.74 -23.48 2.66
C ASN A 239 14.72 -23.42 3.84
N PRO A 240 15.73 -24.30 3.89
CA PRO A 240 16.66 -24.41 5.02
C PRO A 240 17.53 -23.18 5.24
N ASP A 241 17.59 -22.28 4.27
CA ASP A 241 18.27 -20.99 4.40
C ASP A 241 17.46 -19.94 5.15
N LEU A 242 16.17 -20.18 5.42
CA LEU A 242 15.32 -19.28 6.19
C LEU A 242 15.30 -19.68 7.68
N GLU A 243 15.32 -18.68 8.53
CA GLU A 243 15.10 -18.83 9.96
C GLU A 243 14.01 -17.89 10.46
N LEU A 244 13.24 -18.31 11.46
CA LEU A 244 12.27 -17.45 12.12
C LEU A 244 12.98 -16.38 12.96
N VAL A 245 12.44 -15.16 12.91
CA VAL A 245 12.86 -14.03 13.72
C VAL A 245 11.76 -13.71 14.72
N ALA A 246 12.11 -13.62 15.99
CA ALA A 246 11.15 -13.30 17.05
C ALA A 246 10.54 -11.90 16.84
N ILE A 247 9.21 -11.86 16.86
CA ILE A 247 8.43 -10.63 16.78
C ILE A 247 8.14 -10.14 18.20
N PRO A 248 8.51 -8.88 18.57
CA PRO A 248 8.11 -8.29 19.83
C PRO A 248 6.58 -8.25 19.97
N LYS A 249 6.05 -8.74 21.09
CA LYS A 249 4.61 -8.77 21.34
C LYS A 249 4.17 -7.43 21.91
N LEU A 250 3.44 -6.67 21.08
CA LEU A 250 2.95 -5.33 21.39
C LEU A 250 1.42 -5.34 21.50
N ASN A 251 0.87 -4.45 22.30
CA ASN A 251 -0.58 -4.15 22.32
C ASN A 251 -1.50 -5.39 22.54
N GLY A 252 -1.05 -6.40 23.27
CA GLY A 252 -1.84 -7.62 23.53
C GLY A 252 -1.72 -8.69 22.45
N MET A 253 -0.67 -8.64 21.61
CA MET A 253 -0.33 -9.76 20.73
C MET A 253 0.00 -11.01 21.56
N SER A 254 -0.44 -12.16 21.07
CA SER A 254 -0.12 -13.49 21.63
C SER A 254 0.99 -14.17 20.83
N ASP A 255 1.68 -15.11 21.45
CA ASP A 255 2.60 -15.98 20.75
C ASP A 255 1.87 -16.89 19.75
N GLY A 256 2.57 -17.32 18.71
CA GLY A 256 2.09 -18.36 17.82
C GLY A 256 2.10 -19.74 18.49
N ILE A 257 1.26 -20.64 17.99
CA ILE A 257 1.18 -22.01 18.46
C ILE A 257 2.40 -22.78 17.95
N ASP A 258 3.16 -23.41 18.84
CA ASP A 258 4.41 -24.13 18.54
C ASP A 258 5.55 -23.27 17.96
N PHE A 259 5.28 -22.00 17.58
CA PHE A 259 6.24 -21.02 17.06
C PHE A 259 6.12 -19.70 17.82
N PRO A 260 6.65 -19.59 19.05
CA PRO A 260 6.50 -18.38 19.88
C PRO A 260 7.15 -17.13 19.26
N GLU A 261 8.01 -17.29 18.25
CA GLU A 261 8.58 -16.17 17.48
C GLU A 261 7.54 -15.43 16.68
N THR A 262 6.46 -16.09 16.24
CA THR A 262 5.37 -15.48 15.46
C THR A 262 4.38 -14.73 16.34
N ALA A 263 3.51 -13.92 15.76
CA ALA A 263 2.53 -13.13 16.50
C ALA A 263 1.10 -13.41 16.03
N ARG A 264 0.19 -13.59 16.98
CA ARG A 264 -1.25 -13.70 16.77
C ARG A 264 -1.97 -12.52 17.40
N MET A 265 -2.96 -12.02 16.73
CA MET A 265 -3.86 -10.97 17.24
C MET A 265 -5.26 -11.56 17.36
N TYR A 266 -5.69 -11.76 18.59
CA TYR A 266 -7.04 -12.21 18.93
C TYR A 266 -7.85 -11.02 19.44
N PRO A 267 -9.12 -10.86 19.05
CA PRO A 267 -9.90 -9.68 19.40
C PRO A 267 -10.23 -9.52 20.87
N HIS A 268 -10.10 -10.58 21.68
CA HIS A 268 -10.26 -10.52 23.14
C HIS A 268 -8.99 -10.08 23.89
N HIS A 269 -7.82 -10.09 23.23
CA HIS A 269 -6.55 -9.60 23.78
C HIS A 269 -6.07 -8.33 23.12
N PHE A 270 -6.23 -8.26 21.79
CA PHE A 270 -5.73 -7.18 20.95
C PHE A 270 -6.88 -6.27 20.53
N LYS A 271 -6.74 -4.95 20.71
CA LYS A 271 -7.76 -3.97 20.29
C LYS A 271 -7.73 -3.81 18.75
N GLY A 272 -8.30 -4.79 18.04
CA GLY A 272 -8.35 -4.86 16.58
C GLY A 272 -9.10 -6.11 16.14
N GLU A 273 -8.91 -6.47 14.87
CA GLU A 273 -9.47 -7.68 14.27
C GLU A 273 -8.45 -8.83 14.34
N GLY A 274 -8.67 -9.92 13.60
CA GLY A 274 -7.76 -11.05 13.57
C GLY A 274 -6.61 -10.87 12.58
N GLN A 275 -5.40 -11.17 13.02
CA GLN A 275 -4.21 -11.23 12.16
C GLN A 275 -3.20 -12.21 12.73
N PHE A 276 -2.42 -12.81 11.85
CA PHE A 276 -1.22 -13.60 12.14
C PHE A 276 -0.05 -13.01 11.38
N VAL A 277 1.14 -12.97 11.99
CA VAL A 277 2.37 -12.51 11.35
C VAL A 277 3.53 -13.40 11.73
N ALA A 278 4.32 -13.81 10.73
CA ALA A 278 5.60 -14.49 10.88
C ALA A 278 6.68 -13.75 10.11
N LYS A 279 7.87 -13.65 10.70
CA LYS A 279 9.03 -12.99 10.09
C LYS A 279 10.14 -14.01 9.90
N PHE A 280 10.68 -14.07 8.69
CA PHE A 280 11.81 -14.92 8.35
C PHE A 280 12.98 -14.08 7.84
N GLN A 281 14.18 -14.51 8.18
CA GLN A 281 15.43 -13.95 7.69
C GLN A 281 16.15 -14.98 6.82
N ASP A 282 16.59 -14.57 5.64
CA ASP A 282 17.45 -15.38 4.78
C ASP A 282 18.90 -15.30 5.28
N LYS A 283 19.52 -16.45 5.52
CA LYS A 283 20.90 -16.58 6.04
C LYS A 283 21.96 -16.57 4.96
N ARG A 284 21.57 -16.63 3.68
CA ARG A 284 22.53 -16.57 2.57
C ARG A 284 23.27 -15.22 2.58
N VAL A 285 24.53 -15.28 2.23
CA VAL A 285 25.34 -14.06 2.18
C VAL A 285 24.83 -13.12 1.06
N PRO A 286 24.59 -11.84 1.36
CA PRO A 286 24.15 -10.89 0.35
C PRO A 286 25.13 -10.79 -0.82
N GLU A 287 24.59 -10.85 -2.03
CA GLU A 287 25.36 -10.69 -3.27
C GLU A 287 24.93 -9.40 -3.98
N GLN A 288 25.91 -8.71 -4.58
CA GLN A 288 25.58 -7.55 -5.42
C GLN A 288 24.94 -8.02 -6.73
N THR A 289 23.65 -7.88 -6.83
CA THR A 289 22.92 -8.16 -8.09
C THR A 289 23.12 -6.97 -9.04
N ARG A 290 23.84 -7.18 -10.13
CA ARG A 290 23.92 -6.19 -11.23
C ARG A 290 22.62 -6.21 -12.03
N ILE A 291 21.86 -5.13 -11.94
CA ILE A 291 20.61 -4.95 -12.67
C ILE A 291 20.91 -4.11 -13.90
N LYS A 292 20.53 -4.63 -15.07
CA LYS A 292 20.56 -3.85 -16.31
C LYS A 292 19.29 -2.99 -16.36
N GLU A 293 19.42 -1.74 -15.96
CA GLU A 293 18.32 -0.77 -16.03
C GLU A 293 17.93 -0.47 -17.47
N GLY A 294 16.64 -0.17 -17.66
CA GLY A 294 16.11 0.34 -18.91
C GLY A 294 16.69 1.74 -19.26
N LYS A 295 16.49 2.14 -20.50
CA LYS A 295 16.85 3.50 -20.96
C LYS A 295 15.57 4.29 -21.22
N SER A 296 15.66 5.61 -21.03
CA SER A 296 14.59 6.52 -21.42
C SER A 296 14.28 6.40 -22.92
N ASN A 297 13.00 6.36 -23.25
CA ASN A 297 12.51 6.30 -24.63
C ASN A 297 11.97 7.65 -25.14
N LEU A 298 12.21 8.75 -24.40
CA LEU A 298 11.79 10.08 -24.83
C LEU A 298 12.54 10.51 -26.09
N ASN A 299 11.79 11.04 -27.05
CA ASN A 299 12.41 11.75 -28.17
C ASN A 299 12.86 13.17 -27.73
N LYS A 300 13.55 13.88 -28.61
CA LYS A 300 14.16 15.19 -28.33
C LYS A 300 13.10 16.26 -27.97
N GLU A 301 11.96 16.27 -28.69
CA GLU A 301 10.86 17.22 -28.42
C GLU A 301 10.21 16.93 -27.07
N GLN A 302 9.89 15.67 -26.76
CA GLN A 302 9.30 15.28 -25.47
C GLN A 302 10.23 15.62 -24.29
N LYS A 303 11.53 15.37 -24.46
CA LYS A 303 12.51 15.73 -23.43
C LYS A 303 12.53 17.24 -23.20
N GLN A 304 12.55 18.05 -24.24
CA GLN A 304 12.53 19.51 -24.14
C GLN A 304 11.25 20.00 -23.46
N LEU A 305 10.08 19.49 -23.87
CA LEU A 305 8.78 19.90 -23.29
C LEU A 305 8.70 19.57 -21.78
N TRP A 306 9.23 18.43 -21.36
CA TRP A 306 9.30 18.08 -19.95
C TRP A 306 10.28 18.98 -19.19
N GLU A 307 11.48 19.19 -19.71
CA GLU A 307 12.51 20.02 -19.07
C GLU A 307 12.03 21.47 -18.91
N ASP A 308 11.35 22.03 -19.92
CA ASP A 308 10.78 23.38 -19.87
C ASP A 308 9.68 23.46 -18.80
N PHE A 309 8.79 22.46 -18.73
CA PHE A 309 7.77 22.39 -17.67
C PHE A 309 8.43 22.28 -16.28
N ALA A 310 9.35 21.34 -16.11
CA ALA A 310 10.01 21.12 -14.83
C ALA A 310 10.77 22.36 -14.35
N LYS A 311 11.54 23.01 -15.23
CA LYS A 311 12.28 24.23 -14.91
C LYS A 311 11.35 25.40 -14.50
N LYS A 312 10.17 25.47 -15.11
CA LYS A 312 9.22 26.54 -14.85
C LYS A 312 8.39 26.33 -13.58
N HIS A 313 8.05 25.08 -13.27
CA HIS A 313 7.03 24.76 -12.26
C HIS A 313 7.55 23.98 -11.06
N LEU A 314 8.74 23.36 -11.14
CA LEU A 314 9.29 22.54 -10.07
C LEU A 314 10.55 23.20 -9.49
N LYS A 315 10.72 23.11 -8.17
CA LYS A 315 11.93 23.49 -7.44
C LYS A 315 12.85 22.32 -7.16
N THR A 316 12.34 21.09 -7.37
CA THR A 316 13.05 19.84 -7.12
C THR A 316 13.31 19.10 -8.40
N ARG A 317 14.36 18.28 -8.41
CA ARG A 317 14.62 17.31 -9.46
C ARG A 317 14.06 15.97 -9.04
N LEU A 318 13.17 15.41 -9.84
CA LEU A 318 12.63 14.07 -9.63
C LEU A 318 13.66 13.03 -10.09
N ASP A 319 13.99 12.09 -9.20
CA ASP A 319 14.94 11.03 -9.46
C ASP A 319 14.25 9.75 -9.90
N GLY A 320 14.65 9.21 -11.05
CA GLY A 320 14.06 8.02 -11.66
C GLY A 320 14.29 7.96 -13.16
N LEU A 321 13.74 6.93 -13.79
CA LEU A 321 13.81 6.74 -15.23
C LEU A 321 12.55 7.29 -15.90
N LEU A 322 12.72 8.29 -16.77
CA LEU A 322 11.61 8.86 -17.56
C LEU A 322 11.24 7.91 -18.71
N GLN A 323 9.98 7.51 -18.78
CA GLN A 323 9.46 6.67 -19.86
C GLN A 323 8.10 7.17 -20.37
N VAL A 324 7.87 7.04 -21.67
CA VAL A 324 6.63 7.38 -22.34
C VAL A 324 5.88 6.11 -22.74
N PHE A 325 4.58 6.09 -22.41
CA PHE A 325 3.64 5.05 -22.85
C PHE A 325 2.45 5.77 -23.53
N GLY A 326 2.34 5.62 -24.85
CA GLY A 326 1.46 6.47 -25.65
C GLY A 326 1.91 7.93 -25.56
N ASP A 327 1.01 8.81 -25.12
CA ASP A 327 1.32 10.24 -24.88
C ASP A 327 1.64 10.54 -23.41
N ASN A 328 1.61 9.54 -22.52
CA ASN A 328 1.77 9.71 -21.09
C ASN A 328 3.23 9.56 -20.67
N LEU A 329 3.73 10.51 -19.89
CA LEU A 329 5.05 10.49 -19.28
C LEU A 329 4.99 9.94 -17.86
N TYR A 330 5.85 8.98 -17.56
CA TYR A 330 6.00 8.39 -16.23
C TYR A 330 7.43 8.49 -15.73
N LEU A 331 7.56 8.56 -14.41
CA LEU A 331 8.79 8.40 -13.68
C LEU A 331 8.80 7.01 -13.03
N LEU A 332 9.64 6.12 -13.55
CA LEU A 332 9.85 4.80 -12.98
C LEU A 332 10.94 4.87 -11.90
N PRO A 333 10.79 4.13 -10.79
CA PRO A 333 11.89 3.97 -9.83
C PRO A 333 13.14 3.38 -10.50
N LYS A 334 14.31 3.74 -9.99
CA LYS A 334 15.58 3.15 -10.41
C LYS A 334 15.70 1.70 -9.94
N GLY A 335 16.58 0.95 -10.58
CA GLY A 335 16.89 -0.43 -10.22
C GLY A 335 15.90 -1.46 -10.74
N LEU A 336 14.93 -1.09 -11.57
CA LEU A 336 13.99 -2.03 -12.17
C LEU A 336 14.66 -2.81 -13.30
N PRO A 337 14.46 -4.15 -13.37
CA PRO A 337 14.85 -4.96 -14.52
C PRO A 337 13.91 -4.68 -15.71
N ASP A 338 14.15 -5.36 -16.84
CA ASP A 338 13.23 -5.32 -17.97
C ASP A 338 11.87 -5.93 -17.62
N LEU A 339 10.84 -5.11 -17.68
CA LEU A 339 9.45 -5.44 -17.32
C LEU A 339 8.59 -5.86 -18.52
N SER A 340 9.17 -6.03 -19.72
CA SER A 340 8.40 -6.33 -20.96
C SER A 340 7.53 -7.58 -20.87
N LYS A 341 7.86 -8.51 -19.97
CA LYS A 341 7.14 -9.78 -19.74
C LYS A 341 6.14 -9.71 -18.57
N VAL A 342 6.00 -8.56 -17.92
CA VAL A 342 5.13 -8.37 -16.76
C VAL A 342 4.00 -7.42 -17.12
N LYS A 343 2.79 -7.78 -16.80
CA LYS A 343 1.64 -6.88 -16.97
C LYS A 343 1.67 -5.82 -15.88
N ILE A 344 1.84 -4.56 -16.28
CA ILE A 344 1.91 -3.40 -15.40
C ILE A 344 0.55 -2.72 -15.36
N ALA A 345 0.04 -2.45 -14.15
CA ALA A 345 -1.17 -1.66 -13.93
C ALA A 345 -0.86 -0.18 -13.66
N ARG A 346 0.33 0.13 -13.08
CA ARG A 346 0.83 1.49 -12.87
C ARG A 346 2.34 1.54 -13.11
N ASN A 347 2.75 2.36 -14.07
CA ASN A 347 4.15 2.49 -14.51
C ASN A 347 4.94 3.52 -13.68
N GLY A 348 4.93 3.42 -12.34
CA GLY A 348 5.55 4.43 -11.49
C GLY A 348 4.68 5.68 -11.35
N LEU A 349 5.29 6.85 -11.12
CA LEU A 349 4.56 8.13 -10.99
C LEU A 349 4.18 8.67 -12.36
N HIS A 350 2.90 8.85 -12.60
CA HIS A 350 2.41 9.55 -13.79
C HIS A 350 2.73 11.04 -13.66
N LEU A 351 3.57 11.56 -14.54
CA LEU A 351 3.99 12.97 -14.53
C LEU A 351 3.03 13.88 -15.30
N GLY A 352 2.49 13.37 -16.41
CA GLY A 352 1.58 14.13 -17.25
C GLY A 352 1.48 13.60 -18.67
N VAL A 353 0.93 14.43 -19.56
CA VAL A 353 0.59 14.06 -20.93
C VAL A 353 1.23 15.02 -21.92
N PHE A 354 1.89 14.50 -22.94
CA PHE A 354 2.34 15.29 -24.07
C PHE A 354 1.16 15.62 -25.00
N LYS A 355 1.01 16.88 -25.30
CA LYS A 355 0.08 17.41 -26.30
C LYS A 355 0.88 18.13 -27.38
N LYS A 356 0.23 18.51 -28.47
CA LYS A 356 0.90 19.28 -29.54
C LYS A 356 1.61 20.51 -28.95
N LYS A 357 2.94 20.53 -29.00
CA LYS A 357 3.82 21.61 -28.52
C LYS A 357 3.65 22.02 -27.06
N ARG A 358 3.14 21.15 -26.17
CA ARG A 358 3.01 21.42 -24.73
C ARG A 358 2.99 20.15 -23.90
N PHE A 359 3.35 20.28 -22.63
CA PHE A 359 3.18 19.28 -21.60
C PHE A 359 2.08 19.71 -20.63
N GLU A 360 1.21 18.79 -20.25
CA GLU A 360 0.15 19.01 -19.26
C GLU A 360 0.42 18.10 -18.05
N PRO A 361 0.62 18.66 -16.82
CA PRO A 361 0.89 17.88 -15.63
C PRO A 361 -0.31 17.04 -15.24
N SER A 362 -0.04 15.88 -14.64
CA SER A 362 -1.09 15.00 -14.14
C SER A 362 -1.57 15.39 -12.74
N PHE A 363 -2.73 14.87 -12.35
CA PHE A 363 -3.22 14.90 -10.98
C PHE A 363 -2.25 14.21 -10.01
N ALA A 364 -1.74 13.02 -10.40
CA ALA A 364 -0.81 12.24 -9.59
C ALA A 364 0.48 13.00 -9.24
N LEU A 365 1.04 13.77 -10.18
CA LEU A 365 2.21 14.60 -9.93
C LEU A 365 1.93 15.64 -8.83
N GLY A 366 0.77 16.29 -8.89
CA GLY A 366 0.43 17.33 -7.91
C GLY A 366 0.17 16.78 -6.51
N ILE A 367 -0.34 15.54 -6.40
CA ILE A 367 -0.49 14.86 -5.10
C ILE A 367 0.86 14.40 -4.54
N ALA A 368 1.79 13.97 -5.39
CA ALA A 368 3.08 13.42 -4.99
C ALA A 368 4.10 14.49 -4.56
N LEU A 369 3.89 15.74 -4.93
CA LEU A 369 4.77 16.86 -4.60
C LEU A 369 4.29 17.59 -3.34
N THR A 370 5.24 18.00 -2.50
CA THR A 370 4.98 18.96 -1.42
C THR A 370 4.96 20.40 -1.96
N SER A 371 4.36 21.33 -1.21
CA SER A 371 4.30 22.73 -1.59
C SER A 371 5.68 23.38 -1.78
N ASP A 372 6.71 22.90 -1.09
CA ASP A 372 8.08 23.40 -1.22
C ASP A 372 8.77 22.94 -2.52
N GLU A 373 8.28 21.89 -3.14
CA GLU A 373 8.84 21.33 -4.36
C GLU A 373 8.28 21.97 -5.63
N VAL A 374 7.27 22.85 -5.49
CA VAL A 374 6.64 23.56 -6.62
C VAL A 374 6.86 25.06 -6.54
N VAL A 375 6.96 25.70 -7.72
CA VAL A 375 7.17 27.14 -7.83
C VAL A 375 5.93 27.92 -7.40
N SER A 376 4.73 27.45 -7.77
CA SER A 376 3.47 28.15 -7.52
C SER A 376 2.38 27.20 -7.06
N SER A 377 1.74 27.54 -5.97
CA SER A 377 0.60 26.80 -5.40
C SER A 377 -0.53 27.75 -5.01
N ILE A 378 -1.73 27.23 -4.90
CA ILE A 378 -2.94 27.93 -4.45
C ILE A 378 -3.60 27.06 -3.39
N GLU A 379 -3.81 27.63 -2.20
CA GLU A 379 -4.58 27.03 -1.13
C GLU A 379 -6.08 27.19 -1.40
N LEU A 380 -6.82 26.08 -1.38
CA LEU A 380 -8.28 26.08 -1.50
C LEU A 380 -8.93 26.14 -0.11
N THR A 381 -9.95 26.98 0.03
CA THR A 381 -10.84 26.92 1.19
C THR A 381 -11.65 25.62 1.15
N GLN A 382 -12.28 25.24 2.28
CA GLN A 382 -13.13 24.04 2.34
C GLN A 382 -14.31 24.11 1.33
N ASP A 383 -14.90 25.28 1.13
CA ASP A 383 -15.98 25.50 0.15
C ASP A 383 -15.45 25.36 -1.30
N GLN A 384 -14.26 25.88 -1.58
CA GLN A 384 -13.62 25.74 -2.89
C GLN A 384 -13.20 24.29 -3.15
N PHE A 385 -12.74 23.57 -2.12
CA PHE A 385 -12.48 22.13 -2.20
C PHE A 385 -13.76 21.36 -2.54
N ALA A 386 -14.87 21.63 -1.84
CA ALA A 386 -16.16 20.99 -2.11
C ALA A 386 -16.64 21.21 -3.55
N GLN A 387 -16.49 22.43 -4.08
CA GLN A 387 -16.80 22.75 -5.48
C GLN A 387 -15.88 21.98 -6.44
N TYR A 388 -14.58 21.94 -6.16
CA TYR A 388 -13.61 21.29 -7.03
C TYR A 388 -13.79 19.78 -7.13
N VAL A 389 -14.01 19.09 -6.00
CA VAL A 389 -14.21 17.63 -6.00
C VAL A 389 -15.54 17.21 -6.64
N SER A 390 -16.54 18.08 -6.67
CA SER A 390 -17.79 17.83 -7.38
C SER A 390 -17.69 18.04 -8.91
N GLY A 391 -16.55 18.55 -9.39
CA GLY A 391 -16.28 18.73 -10.82
C GLY A 391 -16.51 20.15 -11.35
N ASN A 392 -16.82 21.12 -10.47
CA ASN A 392 -17.04 22.49 -10.84
C ASN A 392 -15.71 23.27 -10.97
N VAL A 393 -15.73 24.37 -11.70
CA VAL A 393 -14.66 25.36 -11.67
C VAL A 393 -14.72 26.13 -10.36
N VAL A 394 -13.57 26.62 -9.89
CA VAL A 394 -13.48 27.42 -8.67
C VAL A 394 -13.11 28.85 -9.02
N THR A 395 -13.77 29.82 -8.41
CA THR A 395 -13.44 31.22 -8.49
C THR A 395 -12.62 31.63 -7.27
N LEU A 396 -11.46 32.25 -7.52
CA LEU A 396 -10.57 32.76 -6.49
C LEU A 396 -10.91 34.24 -6.20
N ASP A 397 -10.61 34.70 -5.00
CA ASP A 397 -10.83 36.10 -4.59
C ASP A 397 -9.88 37.08 -5.31
N GLN A 398 -8.72 36.54 -5.74
CA GLN A 398 -7.69 37.33 -6.44
C GLN A 398 -7.39 36.74 -7.81
N THR A 399 -6.95 37.64 -8.73
CA THR A 399 -6.42 37.22 -10.03
C THR A 399 -4.98 36.75 -9.90
N HIS A 400 -4.64 35.70 -10.66
CA HIS A 400 -3.30 35.13 -10.74
C HIS A 400 -2.80 35.14 -12.19
N PRO A 401 -1.48 35.17 -12.41
CA PRO A 401 -0.92 34.94 -13.74
C PRO A 401 -1.43 33.62 -14.35
N ASN A 402 -1.75 33.64 -15.63
CA ASN A 402 -2.24 32.45 -16.32
C ASN A 402 -1.16 31.33 -16.31
N GLY A 403 -1.51 30.13 -15.85
CA GLY A 403 -0.53 29.04 -15.78
C GLY A 403 -1.01 27.81 -15.01
N TRP A 404 -0.08 26.90 -14.78
CA TRP A 404 -0.27 25.72 -13.95
C TRP A 404 0.11 26.02 -12.50
N TYR A 405 -0.76 25.64 -11.58
CA TYR A 405 -0.57 25.76 -10.14
C TYR A 405 -0.85 24.42 -9.47
N GLN A 406 -0.07 24.08 -8.47
CA GLN A 406 -0.46 23.02 -7.55
C GLN A 406 -1.58 23.55 -6.66
N LEU A 407 -2.67 22.82 -6.59
CA LEU A 407 -3.70 23.09 -5.59
C LEU A 407 -3.29 22.46 -4.26
N LEU A 408 -3.55 23.15 -3.17
CA LEU A 408 -3.33 22.69 -1.81
C LEU A 408 -4.67 22.67 -1.08
N VAL A 409 -4.81 21.73 -0.16
CA VAL A 409 -5.89 21.70 0.82
C VAL A 409 -5.26 21.39 2.17
N ASP A 410 -5.47 22.28 3.13
CA ASP A 410 -4.79 22.25 4.43
C ASP A 410 -3.26 22.09 4.28
N GLY A 411 -2.67 22.79 3.32
CA GLY A 411 -1.25 22.80 3.03
C GLY A 411 -0.70 21.57 2.31
N ASN A 412 -1.55 20.56 2.00
CA ASN A 412 -1.15 19.33 1.33
C ASN A 412 -1.54 19.35 -0.16
N GLY A 413 -0.64 18.84 -1.03
CA GLY A 413 -0.85 18.78 -2.47
C GLY A 413 -2.10 17.99 -2.87
N PHE A 414 -2.90 18.58 -3.76
CA PHE A 414 -4.18 18.04 -4.22
C PHE A 414 -4.31 18.00 -5.76
N GLY A 415 -3.22 18.02 -6.45
CA GLY A 415 -3.19 17.97 -7.92
C GLY A 415 -2.71 19.26 -8.54
N PHE A 416 -2.58 19.26 -9.87
CA PHE A 416 -2.33 20.46 -10.66
C PHE A 416 -3.60 20.95 -11.35
N ALA A 417 -3.80 22.26 -11.40
CA ALA A 417 -4.87 22.88 -12.17
C ALA A 417 -4.36 24.07 -12.98
N LYS A 418 -5.03 24.36 -14.08
CA LYS A 418 -4.76 25.54 -14.90
C LYS A 418 -5.60 26.70 -14.38
N VAL A 419 -4.94 27.81 -14.10
CA VAL A 419 -5.57 29.06 -13.67
C VAL A 419 -5.57 30.06 -14.82
N VAL A 420 -6.70 30.72 -15.02
CA VAL A 420 -6.88 31.81 -16.00
C VAL A 420 -7.59 32.98 -15.30
N GLY A 421 -6.85 34.07 -15.05
CA GLY A 421 -7.33 35.17 -14.22
C GLY A 421 -7.60 34.72 -12.80
N ASN A 422 -8.86 34.73 -12.36
CA ASN A 422 -9.30 34.24 -11.06
C ASN A 422 -10.02 32.90 -11.13
N THR A 423 -9.98 32.19 -12.26
CA THR A 423 -10.71 30.93 -12.46
C THR A 423 -9.76 29.76 -12.46
N VAL A 424 -9.96 28.81 -11.54
CA VAL A 424 -9.31 27.49 -11.51
C VAL A 424 -10.12 26.52 -12.34
N LYS A 425 -9.55 26.04 -13.45
CA LYS A 425 -10.19 25.02 -14.30
C LYS A 425 -10.15 23.68 -13.61
N ASN A 426 -11.25 22.91 -13.68
CA ASN A 426 -11.34 21.61 -13.03
C ASN A 426 -10.58 20.54 -13.82
N PHE A 427 -9.52 19.98 -13.19
CA PHE A 427 -8.74 18.83 -13.64
C PHE A 427 -8.86 17.63 -12.71
N TYR A 428 -9.78 17.69 -11.73
CA TYR A 428 -10.03 16.56 -10.83
C TYR A 428 -10.56 15.36 -11.63
N PRO A 429 -9.98 14.14 -11.43
CA PRO A 429 -10.35 12.97 -12.23
C PRO A 429 -11.84 12.68 -12.14
N LYS A 430 -12.50 12.48 -13.27
CA LYS A 430 -13.95 12.27 -13.32
C LYS A 430 -14.42 11.08 -12.47
N GLY A 431 -13.63 10.00 -12.44
CA GLY A 431 -13.94 8.80 -11.66
C GLY A 431 -13.81 8.95 -10.15
N LEU A 432 -13.15 10.04 -9.68
CA LEU A 432 -12.95 10.32 -8.25
C LEU A 432 -13.90 11.38 -7.71
N ARG A 433 -14.78 11.96 -8.56
CA ARG A 433 -15.68 13.05 -8.15
C ARG A 433 -16.73 12.57 -7.15
N PHE A 434 -17.02 13.44 -6.19
CA PHE A 434 -18.06 13.22 -5.18
C PHE A 434 -18.67 14.55 -4.73
N HIS A 435 -19.79 14.47 -4.02
CA HIS A 435 -20.45 15.63 -3.40
C HIS A 435 -20.30 15.55 -1.89
N LEU A 436 -19.96 16.68 -1.25
CA LEU A 436 -19.94 16.91 0.17
C LEU A 436 -21.29 17.40 0.66
#